data_be14f716a2f3a5b5eb2b1bff9cba841c
#
_entry.id   be14f716a2f3a5b5eb2b1bff9cba841c
#
_cell.length_a   1.000
_cell.length_b   1.000
_cell.length_c   1.000
_cell.angle_alpha   90.00
_cell.angle_beta   90.00
_cell.angle_gamma   90.00
#
_symmetry.space_group_name_H-M   'P 1'
#
loop_
_entity.id
_entity.type
_entity.pdbx_description
1 polymer ?
#
loop_
_entity_poly.entity_id
_entity_poly.type
_entity_poly.pdbx_seq_one_letter_code
_entity_poly.pdbx_strand_id
1 'polypeptide(L)'
;MNLHADLRHVIYALSDALDLVGVDDVAHGKRVGIMAAECGRVDGQGERETAFLFDLGMLHDIGVSSTRTHCNLVEKFDWDGSQVHCEVGYALLKSFVPFEAMALPVRYHHTRWDKLVAAGVDAQ
;
A
#
# COMPACT_ATOMS: atom_id res chain seq x y z
N MET A 1 14.40 24.88 -14.78
CA MET A 1 14.50 23.48 -15.26
C MET A 1 13.16 22.81 -14.97
N ASN A 2 12.42 22.39 -16.01
CA ASN A 2 11.18 21.64 -15.82
C ASN A 2 11.53 20.15 -15.82
N LEU A 3 11.37 19.50 -14.65
CA LEU A 3 11.52 18.05 -14.52
C LEU A 3 10.13 17.43 -14.75
N HIS A 4 10.02 16.56 -15.75
CA HIS A 4 8.85 15.71 -15.95
C HIS A 4 9.21 14.30 -15.50
N ALA A 5 8.51 13.80 -14.52
CA ALA A 5 8.62 12.41 -14.06
C ALA A 5 7.32 11.66 -14.38
N ASP A 6 7.44 10.46 -14.91
CA ASP A 6 6.30 9.56 -15.03
C ASP A 6 5.96 9.03 -13.63
N LEU A 7 4.72 9.21 -13.21
CA LEU A 7 4.24 8.80 -11.88
C LEU A 7 4.46 7.30 -11.64
N ARG A 8 4.30 6.49 -12.67
CA ARG A 8 4.53 5.05 -12.59
C ARG A 8 6.00 4.72 -12.24
N HIS A 9 6.95 5.43 -12.83
CA HIS A 9 8.36 5.26 -12.49
C HIS A 9 8.66 5.68 -11.05
N VAL A 10 7.96 6.69 -10.53
CA VAL A 10 8.08 7.09 -9.11
C VAL A 10 7.58 5.98 -8.20
N ILE A 11 6.43 5.39 -8.51
CA ILE A 11 5.86 4.26 -7.75
C ILE A 11 6.81 3.07 -7.73
N TYR A 12 7.38 2.68 -8.89
CA TYR A 12 8.37 1.60 -8.96
C TYR A 12 9.61 1.90 -8.11
N ALA A 13 10.15 3.11 -8.21
CA ALA A 13 11.33 3.50 -7.43
C ALA A 13 11.06 3.48 -5.92
N LEU A 14 9.87 3.91 -5.48
CA LEU A 14 9.47 3.84 -4.07
C LEU A 14 9.29 2.38 -3.61
N SER A 15 8.67 1.54 -4.42
CA SER A 15 8.52 0.10 -4.12
C SER A 15 9.89 -0.59 -4.02
N ASP A 16 10.81 -0.30 -4.94
CA ASP A 16 12.18 -0.83 -4.89
C ASP A 16 12.93 -0.35 -3.63
N ALA A 17 12.73 0.91 -3.23
CA ALA A 17 13.31 1.43 -1.99
C ALA A 17 12.75 0.75 -0.74
N LEU A 18 11.47 0.41 -0.72
CA LEU A 18 10.85 -0.36 0.38
C LEU A 18 11.42 -1.78 0.46
N ASP A 19 11.68 -2.43 -0.66
CA ASP A 19 12.32 -3.76 -0.70
C ASP A 19 13.72 -3.75 -0.03
N LEU A 20 14.43 -2.60 -0.06
CA LEU A 20 15.74 -2.46 0.60
C LEU A 20 15.64 -2.37 2.14
N VAL A 21 14.49 -1.99 2.66
CA VAL A 21 14.22 -1.95 4.11
C VAL A 21 13.76 -3.32 4.61
N GLY A 22 13.25 -4.16 3.73
CA GLY A 22 12.78 -5.51 4.02
C GLY A 22 13.93 -6.47 4.32
N VAL A 23 13.64 -7.52 5.09
CA VAL A 23 14.67 -8.46 5.57
C VAL A 23 14.82 -9.67 4.65
N ASP A 24 13.76 -10.16 4.03
CA ASP A 24 13.81 -11.43 3.28
C ASP A 24 12.86 -11.53 2.09
N ASP A 25 12.04 -10.52 1.83
CA ASP A 25 10.97 -10.66 0.85
C ASP A 25 11.15 -9.74 -0.35
N VAL A 26 12.07 -10.11 -1.21
CA VAL A 26 12.34 -9.40 -2.47
C VAL A 26 11.04 -9.25 -3.27
N ALA A 27 10.73 -8.02 -3.65
CA ALA A 27 9.56 -7.67 -4.45
C ALA A 27 8.20 -7.93 -3.75
N HIS A 28 8.13 -7.82 -2.41
CA HIS A 28 6.88 -7.99 -1.65
C HIS A 28 5.76 -7.08 -2.20
N GLY A 29 6.00 -5.79 -2.29
CA GLY A 29 5.02 -4.83 -2.81
C GLY A 29 4.55 -5.15 -4.23
N LYS A 30 5.46 -5.59 -5.11
CA LYS A 30 5.12 -5.99 -6.48
C LYS A 30 4.21 -7.22 -6.50
N ARG A 31 4.47 -8.22 -5.64
CA ARG A 31 3.60 -9.40 -5.55
C ARG A 31 2.22 -9.04 -5.03
N VAL A 32 2.15 -8.20 -3.99
CA VAL A 32 0.86 -7.71 -3.47
C VAL A 32 0.13 -6.91 -4.55
N GLY A 33 0.82 -6.06 -5.31
CA GLY A 33 0.25 -5.33 -6.44
C GLY A 33 -0.33 -6.24 -7.51
N ILE A 34 0.40 -7.30 -7.90
CA ILE A 34 -0.10 -8.29 -8.86
C ILE A 34 -1.35 -8.98 -8.33
N MET A 35 -1.33 -9.44 -7.08
CA MET A 35 -2.48 -10.12 -6.48
C MET A 35 -3.71 -9.19 -6.40
N ALA A 36 -3.53 -7.94 -5.99
CA ALA A 36 -4.61 -6.96 -5.93
C ALA A 36 -5.21 -6.67 -7.32
N ALA A 37 -4.37 -6.51 -8.33
CA ALA A 37 -4.82 -6.33 -9.72
C ALA A 37 -5.58 -7.55 -10.24
N GLU A 38 -5.11 -8.78 -9.95
CA GLU A 38 -5.81 -10.01 -10.32
C GLU A 38 -7.19 -10.12 -9.64
N CYS A 39 -7.26 -9.80 -8.35
CA CYS A 39 -8.54 -9.75 -7.63
C CYS A 39 -9.50 -8.75 -8.27
N GLY A 40 -9.04 -7.54 -8.59
CA GLY A 40 -9.85 -6.54 -9.26
C GLY A 40 -10.36 -7.02 -10.62
N ARG A 41 -9.53 -7.70 -11.40
CA ARG A 41 -9.92 -8.24 -12.71
C ARG A 41 -10.97 -9.35 -12.59
N VAL A 42 -10.83 -10.23 -11.61
CA VAL A 42 -11.82 -11.29 -11.34
C VAL A 42 -13.15 -10.69 -10.88
N ASP A 43 -13.10 -9.59 -10.12
CA ASP A 43 -14.27 -8.84 -9.66
C ASP A 43 -14.92 -7.97 -10.78
N GLY A 44 -14.34 -7.97 -11.98
CA GLY A 44 -14.87 -7.22 -13.13
C GLY A 44 -14.53 -5.74 -13.16
N GLN A 45 -13.53 -5.31 -12.40
CA GLN A 45 -13.05 -3.94 -12.42
C GLN A 45 -12.43 -3.56 -13.77
N GLY A 46 -12.56 -2.29 -14.16
CA GLY A 46 -11.97 -1.77 -15.39
C GLY A 46 -10.43 -1.67 -15.32
N GLU A 47 -9.81 -1.36 -16.46
CA GLU A 47 -8.34 -1.23 -16.55
C GLU A 47 -7.77 -0.17 -15.61
N ARG A 48 -8.47 0.94 -15.44
CA ARG A 48 -8.05 2.05 -14.57
C ARG A 48 -8.03 1.62 -13.10
N GLU A 49 -9.09 0.98 -12.66
CA GLU A 49 -9.25 0.48 -11.30
C GLU A 49 -8.25 -0.65 -11.01
N THR A 50 -8.06 -1.55 -11.96
CA THR A 50 -7.06 -2.63 -11.88
C THR A 50 -5.64 -2.06 -11.77
N ALA A 51 -5.31 -1.03 -12.56
CA ALA A 51 -4.03 -0.35 -12.48
C ALA A 51 -3.83 0.37 -11.13
N PHE A 52 -4.89 1.00 -10.61
CA PHE A 52 -4.87 1.62 -9.29
C PHE A 52 -4.63 0.59 -8.18
N LEU A 53 -5.30 -0.56 -8.22
CA LEU A 53 -5.10 -1.65 -7.26
C LEU A 53 -3.66 -2.19 -7.31
N PHE A 54 -3.07 -2.29 -8.50
CA PHE A 54 -1.66 -2.67 -8.64
C PHE A 54 -0.73 -1.67 -7.95
N ASP A 55 -0.89 -0.38 -8.24
CA ASP A 55 -0.09 0.69 -7.67
C ASP A 55 -0.27 0.80 -6.14
N LEU A 56 -1.50 0.63 -5.66
CA LEU A 56 -1.85 0.60 -4.24
C LEU A 56 -1.13 -0.55 -3.53
N GLY A 57 -1.17 -1.76 -4.11
CA GLY A 57 -0.47 -2.92 -3.55
C GLY A 57 1.04 -2.74 -3.50
N MET A 58 1.64 -2.04 -4.47
CA MET A 58 3.07 -1.72 -4.46
C MET A 58 3.47 -0.77 -3.34
N LEU A 59 2.56 0.13 -2.92
CA LEU A 59 2.83 1.17 -1.92
C LEU A 59 2.15 0.91 -0.57
N HIS A 60 1.47 -0.22 -0.35
CA HIS A 60 0.69 -0.45 0.87
C HIS A 60 1.51 -0.30 2.15
N ASP A 61 2.77 -0.70 2.11
CA ASP A 61 3.71 -0.63 3.23
C ASP A 61 4.62 0.61 3.24
N ILE A 62 4.27 1.67 2.49
CA ILE A 62 5.10 2.88 2.39
C ILE A 62 5.39 3.55 3.74
N GLY A 63 4.60 3.27 4.76
CA GLY A 63 4.82 3.74 6.12
C GLY A 63 5.80 2.92 6.95
N VAL A 64 6.34 1.82 6.41
CA VAL A 64 7.34 1.00 7.10
C VAL A 64 8.68 1.74 7.14
N SER A 65 9.13 2.07 8.34
CA SER A 65 10.33 2.90 8.54
C SER A 65 11.55 2.13 9.03
N SER A 66 11.43 0.83 9.27
CA SER A 66 12.56 0.03 9.75
C SER A 66 12.40 -1.46 9.44
N THR A 67 13.54 -2.12 9.24
CA THR A 67 13.66 -3.57 9.10
C THR A 67 12.95 -4.34 10.22
N ARG A 68 13.05 -3.86 11.46
CA ARG A 68 12.39 -4.47 12.63
C ARG A 68 10.87 -4.44 12.52
N THR A 69 10.30 -3.33 12.05
CA THR A 69 8.86 -3.19 11.82
C THR A 69 8.41 -4.17 10.74
N HIS A 70 9.17 -4.28 9.66
CA HIS A 70 8.89 -5.19 8.55
C HIS A 70 8.93 -6.66 8.99
N CYS A 71 9.96 -7.07 9.75
CA CYS A 71 10.03 -8.44 10.30
C CYS A 71 8.79 -8.79 11.12
N ASN A 72 8.36 -7.89 12.01
CA ASN A 72 7.18 -8.13 12.85
C ASN A 72 5.90 -8.26 12.02
N LEU A 73 5.75 -7.50 10.94
CA LEU A 73 4.59 -7.58 10.05
C LEU A 73 4.53 -8.90 9.28
N VAL A 74 5.68 -9.40 8.83
CA VAL A 74 5.77 -10.67 8.10
C VAL A 74 5.54 -11.88 9.02
N GLU A 75 6.07 -11.82 10.25
CA GLU A 75 6.00 -12.93 11.21
C GLU A 75 4.66 -13.01 11.96
N LYS A 76 3.97 -11.89 12.12
CA LYS A 76 2.77 -11.80 12.97
C LYS A 76 1.65 -11.08 12.25
N PHE A 77 0.68 -11.84 11.74
CA PHE A 77 -0.46 -11.31 11.00
C PHE A 77 -1.29 -10.27 11.79
N ASP A 78 -1.37 -10.37 13.10
CA ASP A 78 -2.17 -9.49 13.97
C ASP A 78 -1.27 -8.89 15.08
N TRP A 79 -0.29 -8.09 14.67
CA TRP A 79 0.60 -7.41 15.60
C TRP A 79 0.05 -6.03 15.97
N ASP A 80 0.01 -5.73 17.29
CA ASP A 80 -0.50 -4.44 17.81
C ASP A 80 0.21 -3.20 17.23
N GLY A 81 1.44 -3.36 16.73
CA GLY A 81 2.21 -2.30 16.07
C GLY A 81 1.89 -2.11 14.58
N SER A 82 1.08 -2.98 13.97
CA SER A 82 0.76 -2.92 12.53
C SER A 82 0.07 -1.61 12.14
N GLN A 83 -0.72 -1.02 13.02
CA GLN A 83 -1.43 0.23 12.75
C GLN A 83 -0.49 1.44 12.62
N VAL A 84 0.69 1.40 13.20
CA VAL A 84 1.63 2.55 13.16
C VAL A 84 2.08 2.84 11.74
N HIS A 85 2.49 1.81 10.96
CA HIS A 85 2.90 2.03 9.58
C HIS A 85 1.72 2.43 8.67
N CYS A 86 0.51 1.95 8.98
CA CYS A 86 -0.71 2.36 8.26
C CYS A 86 -0.95 3.87 8.41
N GLU A 87 -0.86 4.40 9.63
CA GLU A 87 -1.03 5.84 9.91
C GLU A 87 0.09 6.67 9.26
N VAL A 88 1.34 6.21 9.32
CA VAL A 88 2.47 6.88 8.65
C VAL A 88 2.28 6.88 7.14
N GLY A 89 1.91 5.74 6.55
CA GLY A 89 1.62 5.61 5.12
C GLY A 89 0.49 6.53 4.69
N TYR A 90 -0.59 6.58 5.46
CA TYR A 90 -1.69 7.51 5.23
C TYR A 90 -1.21 8.97 5.19
N ALA A 91 -0.44 9.40 6.19
CA ALA A 91 0.05 10.78 6.25
C ALA A 91 0.96 11.14 5.07
N LEU A 92 1.85 10.21 4.68
CA LEU A 92 2.73 10.38 3.53
C LEU A 92 1.94 10.53 2.22
N LEU A 93 1.03 9.59 1.93
CA LEU A 93 0.27 9.57 0.69
C LEU A 93 -0.71 10.75 0.60
N LYS A 94 -1.37 11.12 1.70
CA LYS A 94 -2.28 12.25 1.75
C LYS A 94 -1.59 13.59 1.50
N SER A 95 -0.30 13.71 1.82
CA SER A 95 0.46 14.95 1.61
C SER A 95 0.85 15.19 0.15
N PHE A 96 0.70 14.20 -0.73
CA PHE A 96 1.08 14.27 -2.13
C PHE A 96 -0.13 13.99 -3.04
N VAL A 97 -0.67 15.03 -3.64
CA VAL A 97 -1.92 15.00 -4.43
C VAL A 97 -2.03 13.80 -5.40
N PRO A 98 -1.00 13.43 -6.18
CA PRO A 98 -1.12 12.27 -7.09
C PRO A 98 -1.37 10.94 -6.40
N PHE A 99 -1.08 10.80 -5.09
CA PHE A 99 -1.25 9.57 -4.30
C PHE A 99 -2.38 9.67 -3.26
N GLU A 100 -3.06 10.82 -3.18
CA GLU A 100 -4.08 11.06 -2.15
C GLU A 100 -5.18 9.99 -2.13
N ALA A 101 -5.59 9.50 -3.30
CA ALA A 101 -6.60 8.45 -3.41
C ALA A 101 -6.18 7.11 -2.77
N MET A 102 -4.87 6.86 -2.62
CA MET A 102 -4.33 5.65 -1.98
C MET A 102 -4.27 5.77 -0.46
N ALA A 103 -4.40 6.98 0.09
CA ALA A 103 -4.15 7.24 1.51
C ALA A 103 -5.10 6.44 2.42
N LEU A 104 -6.41 6.52 2.20
CA LEU A 104 -7.39 5.79 3.01
C LEU A 104 -7.27 4.27 2.90
N PRO A 105 -7.17 3.67 1.71
CA PRO A 105 -6.89 2.24 1.58
C PRO A 105 -5.65 1.80 2.35
N VAL A 106 -4.54 2.55 2.26
CA VAL A 106 -3.30 2.24 3.00
C VAL A 106 -3.50 2.37 4.51
N ARG A 107 -4.28 3.35 4.98
CA ARG A 107 -4.60 3.48 6.40
C ARG A 107 -5.26 2.24 6.98
N TYR A 108 -6.10 1.59 6.20
CA TYR A 108 -6.99 0.52 6.70
C TYR A 108 -6.61 -0.88 6.22
N HIS A 109 -5.50 -1.08 5.50
CA HIS A 109 -5.17 -2.36 4.88
C HIS A 109 -4.96 -3.52 5.88
N HIS A 110 -4.68 -3.23 7.16
CA HIS A 110 -4.67 -4.21 8.26
C HIS A 110 -5.96 -4.22 9.08
N THR A 111 -6.97 -3.47 8.69
CA THR A 111 -8.23 -3.39 9.46
C THR A 111 -9.22 -4.41 8.95
N ARG A 112 -9.77 -5.22 9.84
CA ARG A 112 -10.79 -6.21 9.49
C ARG A 112 -12.05 -5.53 8.96
N TRP A 113 -12.68 -6.15 7.97
CA TRP A 113 -13.87 -5.64 7.32
C TRP A 113 -15.02 -5.31 8.29
N ASP A 114 -15.28 -6.22 9.26
CA ASP A 114 -16.32 -6.02 10.27
C ASP A 114 -16.09 -4.74 11.11
N LYS A 115 -14.83 -4.40 11.39
CA LYS A 115 -14.46 -3.17 12.10
C LYS A 115 -14.62 -1.92 11.23
N LEU A 116 -14.31 -2.01 9.94
CA LEU A 116 -14.51 -0.91 8.99
C LEU A 116 -15.98 -0.55 8.87
N VAL A 117 -16.84 -1.56 8.69
CA VAL A 117 -18.29 -1.38 8.61
C VAL A 117 -18.84 -0.77 9.90
N ALA A 118 -18.40 -1.25 11.07
CA ALA A 118 -18.82 -0.71 12.36
C ALA A 118 -18.37 0.75 12.58
N ALA A 119 -17.26 1.17 11.99
CA ALA A 119 -16.73 2.53 12.05
C ALA A 119 -17.38 3.47 11.01
N GLY A 120 -18.28 2.97 10.16
CA GLY A 120 -18.93 3.77 9.10
C GLY A 120 -17.95 4.22 8.00
N VAL A 121 -16.84 3.54 7.84
CA VAL A 121 -15.89 3.80 6.74
C VAL A 121 -16.50 3.21 5.47
N ASP A 122 -16.88 4.09 4.53
CA ASP A 122 -17.39 3.68 3.23
C ASP A 122 -16.31 2.91 2.47
N ALA A 123 -16.68 1.73 2.01
CA ALA A 123 -15.83 0.85 1.21
C ALA A 123 -15.97 1.16 -0.29
N GLN A 124 -15.99 2.45 -0.66
CA GLN A 124 -15.93 2.84 -2.06
C GLN A 124 -14.52 2.88 -2.58
#